data_688a5a4c097fd0fe01b6f3564fdf0667
#
_entry.id   688a5a4c097fd0fe01b6f3564fdf0667
#
_cell.length_a   1.000
_cell.length_b   1.000
_cell.length_c   1.000
_cell.angle_alpha   90.00
_cell.angle_beta   90.00
_cell.angle_gamma   90.00
#
_symmetry.space_group_name_H-M   'P 1'
#
loop_
_entity.id
_entity.type
_entity.pdbx_description
1 polymer ?
#
loop_
_entity_poly.entity_id
_entity_poly.type
_entity_poly.pdbx_seq_one_letter_code
_entity_poly.pdbx_strand_id
1 'polypeptide(L)'
;MLISSALIILLAVGGLALFSKSGHPPGLINEQLISCPNKPNCISSENSHDQTHYIAPISLLPEQQKQAMIAVKTSIIELGGEIQSEQSHYLASTFSSKLFGFVDDVEIRVDTKQSLIHLRSASRIGYSDLGANKKRATELKNTIQHHLDTMTGTL
;
A
#
# COMPACT_ATOMS: atom_id res chain seq x y z
N MET A 1 19.14 21.54 29.77
CA MET A 1 17.91 20.73 29.77
C MET A 1 17.27 20.53 28.39
N LEU A 2 17.10 21.57 27.56
CA LEU A 2 16.44 21.47 26.21
C LEU A 2 17.15 20.52 25.23
N ILE A 3 18.48 20.53 25.18
CA ILE A 3 19.28 19.65 24.29
C ILE A 3 19.10 18.17 24.65
N SER A 4 19.00 17.85 25.93
CA SER A 4 18.78 16.51 26.44
C SER A 4 17.42 15.93 26.01
N SER A 5 16.35 16.75 26.05
CA SER A 5 14.99 16.31 25.64
C SER A 5 14.89 16.05 24.15
N ALA A 6 15.49 16.92 23.31
CA ALA A 6 15.51 16.75 21.87
C ALA A 6 16.26 15.45 21.45
N LEU A 7 17.37 15.16 22.11
CA LEU A 7 18.14 13.93 21.85
C LEU A 7 17.34 12.67 22.20
N ILE A 8 16.60 12.67 23.31
CA ILE A 8 15.76 11.55 23.73
C ILE A 8 14.63 11.31 22.70
N ILE A 9 14.00 12.37 22.22
CA ILE A 9 12.95 12.28 21.21
C ILE A 9 13.52 11.69 19.90
N LEU A 10 14.67 12.17 19.43
CA LEU A 10 15.33 11.64 18.22
C LEU A 10 15.67 10.18 18.35
N LEU A 11 16.19 9.74 19.50
CA LEU A 11 16.52 8.34 19.76
C LEU A 11 15.26 7.48 19.79
N ALA A 12 14.17 7.95 20.41
CA ALA A 12 12.90 7.26 20.43
C ALA A 12 12.30 7.10 19.01
N VAL A 13 12.29 8.18 18.21
CA VAL A 13 11.81 8.14 16.82
C VAL A 13 12.67 7.21 15.98
N GLY A 14 14.00 7.26 16.11
CA GLY A 14 14.93 6.36 15.42
C GLY A 14 14.71 4.90 15.82
N GLY A 15 14.51 4.60 17.09
CA GLY A 15 14.20 3.26 17.58
C GLY A 15 12.87 2.72 17.00
N LEU A 16 11.83 3.54 16.97
CA LEU A 16 10.56 3.17 16.36
C LEU A 16 10.69 2.93 14.84
N ALA A 17 11.47 3.77 14.14
CA ALA A 17 11.72 3.58 12.71
C ALA A 17 12.46 2.26 12.43
N LEU A 18 13.47 1.93 13.23
CA LEU A 18 14.15 0.63 13.14
C LEU A 18 13.21 -0.54 13.42
N PHE A 19 12.35 -0.43 14.43
CA PHE A 19 11.36 -1.45 14.75
C PHE A 19 10.36 -1.66 13.60
N SER A 20 9.96 -0.59 12.89
CA SER A 20 9.07 -0.71 11.72
C SER A 20 9.66 -1.56 10.58
N LYS A 21 10.99 -1.65 10.48
CA LYS A 21 11.67 -2.46 9.45
C LYS A 21 11.60 -3.97 9.71
N SER A 22 11.38 -4.39 10.96
CA SER A 22 11.32 -5.82 11.31
C SER A 22 9.99 -6.51 11.01
N GLY A 23 8.93 -5.75 10.65
CA GLY A 23 7.63 -6.30 10.28
C GLY A 23 7.60 -6.85 8.86
N HIS A 24 6.52 -7.57 8.54
CA HIS A 24 6.24 -8.07 7.19
C HIS A 24 4.81 -7.71 6.79
N PRO A 25 4.53 -7.59 5.47
CA PRO A 25 3.16 -7.54 4.98
C PRO A 25 2.36 -8.75 5.48
N PRO A 26 1.12 -8.55 5.95
CA PRO A 26 0.35 -9.63 6.59
C PRO A 26 -0.08 -10.74 5.63
N GLY A 27 -0.14 -10.48 4.33
CA GLY A 27 -0.58 -11.44 3.34
C GLY A 27 -2.11 -11.56 3.24
N LEU A 28 -2.56 -12.54 2.45
CA LEU A 28 -3.98 -12.80 2.26
C LEU A 28 -4.55 -13.71 3.34
N ILE A 29 -5.77 -13.40 3.80
CA ILE A 29 -6.60 -14.29 4.62
C ILE A 29 -7.86 -14.61 3.83
N ASN A 30 -8.13 -15.90 3.60
CA ASN A 30 -9.25 -16.35 2.77
C ASN A 30 -9.30 -15.66 1.38
N GLU A 31 -8.13 -15.58 0.74
CA GLU A 31 -7.96 -14.93 -0.57
C GLU A 31 -8.27 -13.42 -0.59
N GLN A 32 -8.38 -12.75 0.53
CA GLN A 32 -8.64 -11.31 0.66
C GLN A 32 -7.53 -10.60 1.45
N LEU A 33 -7.34 -9.32 1.18
CA LEU A 33 -6.49 -8.45 1.99
C LEU A 33 -7.13 -8.28 3.36
N ILE A 34 -6.30 -8.25 4.40
CA ILE A 34 -6.83 -8.09 5.76
C ILE A 34 -7.46 -6.71 5.97
N SER A 35 -8.44 -6.66 6.86
CA SER A 35 -9.08 -5.39 7.25
C SER A 35 -8.10 -4.43 7.89
N CYS A 36 -8.36 -3.14 7.77
CA CYS A 36 -7.62 -2.11 8.48
C CYS A 36 -7.88 -2.22 10.00
N PRO A 37 -6.87 -1.94 10.83
CA PRO A 37 -7.09 -1.76 12.27
C PRO A 37 -7.90 -0.48 12.52
N ASN A 38 -8.51 -0.35 13.69
CA ASN A 38 -9.23 0.87 14.09
C ASN A 38 -8.25 2.03 14.41
N LYS A 39 -7.48 2.46 13.40
CA LYS A 39 -6.49 3.54 13.44
C LYS A 39 -6.45 4.25 12.10
N PRO A 40 -6.27 5.58 12.04
CA PRO A 40 -6.31 6.35 10.79
C PRO A 40 -5.04 6.20 9.93
N ASN A 41 -4.24 5.15 10.12
CA ASN A 41 -2.98 4.89 9.42
C ASN A 41 -3.05 3.74 8.41
N CYS A 42 -4.26 3.43 7.94
CA CYS A 42 -4.52 2.37 6.97
C CYS A 42 -5.65 2.77 6.02
N ILE A 43 -5.55 2.35 4.78
CA ILE A 43 -6.61 2.44 3.77
C ILE A 43 -6.70 1.10 3.02
N SER A 44 -7.91 0.66 2.65
CA SER A 44 -8.13 -0.60 1.94
C SER A 44 -9.35 -0.52 1.03
N SER A 45 -9.34 -1.30 -0.03
CA SER A 45 -10.47 -1.42 -0.95
C SER A 45 -11.31 -2.69 -0.74
N GLU A 46 -10.99 -3.54 0.23
CA GLU A 46 -11.71 -4.81 0.45
C GLU A 46 -13.07 -4.60 1.12
N ASN A 47 -13.17 -3.70 2.08
CA ASN A 47 -14.36 -3.54 2.90
C ASN A 47 -15.06 -2.20 2.63
N SER A 48 -16.05 -2.19 1.74
CA SER A 48 -16.83 -0.99 1.41
C SER A 48 -17.72 -0.47 2.55
N HIS A 49 -17.96 -1.27 3.58
CA HIS A 49 -18.73 -0.86 4.77
C HIS A 49 -17.88 -0.03 5.75
N ASP A 50 -16.57 -0.15 5.70
CA ASP A 50 -15.65 0.64 6.52
C ASP A 50 -15.35 2.00 5.88
N GLN A 51 -16.29 2.93 5.99
CA GLN A 51 -16.20 4.25 5.38
C GLN A 51 -14.96 5.05 5.79
N THR A 52 -14.37 4.75 6.93
CA THR A 52 -13.18 5.44 7.45
C THR A 52 -11.92 5.04 6.69
N HIS A 53 -11.81 3.77 6.33
CA HIS A 53 -10.61 3.21 5.70
C HIS A 53 -10.84 2.82 4.23
N TYR A 54 -12.00 3.10 3.67
CA TYR A 54 -12.35 2.64 2.33
C TYR A 54 -11.80 3.54 1.22
N ILE A 55 -11.29 2.89 0.19
CA ILE A 55 -11.04 3.45 -1.13
C ILE A 55 -11.57 2.48 -2.19
N ALA A 56 -12.25 2.95 -3.22
CA ALA A 56 -12.78 2.07 -4.26
C ALA A 56 -11.66 1.27 -4.96
N PRO A 57 -11.84 -0.03 -5.28
CA PRO A 57 -10.91 -0.81 -6.08
C PRO A 57 -10.78 -0.24 -7.49
N ILE A 58 -9.83 -0.76 -8.28
CA ILE A 58 -9.71 -0.46 -9.71
C ILE A 58 -10.52 -1.50 -10.47
N SER A 59 -11.39 -1.06 -11.36
CA SER A 59 -12.12 -1.95 -12.27
C SER A 59 -11.25 -2.28 -13.49
N LEU A 60 -11.21 -3.54 -13.88
CA LEU A 60 -10.47 -4.03 -15.03
C LEU A 60 -11.41 -4.27 -16.21
N LEU A 61 -11.03 -3.77 -17.36
CA LEU A 61 -11.61 -4.21 -18.62
C LEU A 61 -11.12 -5.64 -18.97
N PRO A 62 -11.88 -6.43 -19.75
CA PRO A 62 -11.48 -7.79 -20.10
C PRO A 62 -10.07 -7.89 -20.71
N GLU A 63 -9.71 -6.96 -21.57
CA GLU A 63 -8.41 -6.86 -22.23
C GLU A 63 -7.26 -6.48 -21.28
N GLN A 64 -7.57 -5.84 -20.16
CA GLN A 64 -6.59 -5.41 -19.15
C GLN A 64 -6.18 -6.51 -18.18
N GLN A 65 -6.98 -7.57 -18.05
CA GLN A 65 -6.76 -8.62 -17.04
C GLN A 65 -5.37 -9.26 -17.13
N LYS A 66 -4.89 -9.54 -18.35
CA LYS A 66 -3.56 -10.17 -18.56
C LYS A 66 -2.40 -9.25 -18.18
N GLN A 67 -2.57 -7.94 -18.27
CA GLN A 67 -1.57 -6.93 -17.97
C GLN A 67 -1.64 -6.45 -16.51
N ALA A 68 -2.68 -6.81 -15.76
CA ALA A 68 -2.95 -6.27 -14.44
C ALA A 68 -1.75 -6.38 -13.48
N MET A 69 -1.14 -7.55 -13.35
CA MET A 69 0.02 -7.74 -12.46
C MET A 69 1.27 -7.00 -12.95
N ILE A 70 1.46 -6.88 -14.26
CA ILE A 70 2.56 -6.11 -14.84
C ILE A 70 2.37 -4.62 -14.53
N ALA A 71 1.18 -4.07 -14.77
CA ALA A 71 0.84 -2.69 -14.46
C ALA A 71 1.02 -2.38 -12.96
N VAL A 72 0.55 -3.28 -12.09
CA VAL A 72 0.74 -3.18 -10.63
C VAL A 72 2.22 -3.12 -10.26
N LYS A 73 3.01 -4.06 -10.73
CA LYS A 73 4.44 -4.15 -10.44
C LYS A 73 5.20 -2.92 -10.92
N THR A 74 4.95 -2.50 -12.16
CA THR A 74 5.58 -1.31 -12.75
C THR A 74 5.24 -0.08 -11.93
N SER A 75 3.97 0.12 -11.56
CA SER A 75 3.52 1.26 -10.76
C SER A 75 4.17 1.32 -9.37
N ILE A 76 4.31 0.18 -8.70
CA ILE A 76 4.97 0.11 -7.40
C ILE A 76 6.43 0.55 -7.51
N ILE A 77 7.16 0.03 -8.49
CA ILE A 77 8.58 0.36 -8.71
C ILE A 77 8.74 1.83 -9.07
N GLU A 78 7.89 2.34 -9.98
CA GLU A 78 7.90 3.75 -10.42
C GLU A 78 7.71 4.72 -9.24
N LEU A 79 6.82 4.38 -8.30
CA LEU A 79 6.54 5.19 -7.11
C LEU A 79 7.53 4.96 -5.95
N GLY A 80 8.56 4.16 -6.17
CA GLY A 80 9.65 3.92 -5.22
C GLY A 80 9.34 2.88 -4.14
N GLY A 81 8.40 1.98 -4.41
CA GLY A 81 8.13 0.81 -3.56
C GLY A 81 9.12 -0.33 -3.79
N GLU A 82 9.42 -1.06 -2.73
CA GLU A 82 10.27 -2.26 -2.76
C GLU A 82 9.40 -3.52 -2.68
N ILE A 83 9.49 -4.39 -3.69
CA ILE A 83 8.71 -5.64 -3.72
C ILE A 83 9.26 -6.60 -2.70
N GLN A 84 8.38 -7.13 -1.84
CA GLN A 84 8.69 -8.08 -0.78
C GLN A 84 8.30 -9.51 -1.15
N SER A 85 7.15 -9.67 -1.82
CA SER A 85 6.69 -10.95 -2.34
C SER A 85 5.78 -10.77 -3.54
N GLU A 86 5.79 -11.76 -4.44
CA GLU A 86 4.99 -11.75 -5.67
C GLU A 86 4.43 -13.16 -5.91
N GLN A 87 3.14 -13.24 -6.20
CA GLN A 87 2.41 -14.43 -6.60
C GLN A 87 1.58 -14.12 -7.84
N SER A 88 0.89 -15.09 -8.42
CA SER A 88 0.12 -14.93 -9.66
C SER A 88 -0.93 -13.81 -9.60
N HIS A 89 -1.52 -13.56 -8.43
CA HIS A 89 -2.60 -12.58 -8.22
C HIS A 89 -2.42 -11.71 -6.98
N TYR A 90 -1.25 -11.75 -6.37
CA TYR A 90 -0.94 -10.99 -5.16
C TYR A 90 0.48 -10.44 -5.21
N LEU A 91 0.65 -9.21 -4.77
CA LEU A 91 1.94 -8.57 -4.61
C LEU A 91 1.97 -7.78 -3.30
N ALA A 92 3.02 -8.00 -2.52
CA ALA A 92 3.33 -7.20 -1.36
C ALA A 92 4.58 -6.37 -1.58
N SER A 93 4.55 -5.14 -1.14
CA SER A 93 5.66 -4.19 -1.21
C SER A 93 5.74 -3.33 0.04
N THR A 94 6.85 -2.64 0.20
CA THR A 94 7.06 -1.67 1.27
C THR A 94 7.41 -0.30 0.70
N PHE A 95 6.98 0.73 1.42
CA PHE A 95 7.37 2.12 1.18
C PHE A 95 7.96 2.69 2.44
N SER A 96 9.11 3.36 2.32
CA SER A 96 9.78 4.00 3.46
C SER A 96 9.58 5.50 3.45
N SER A 97 9.26 6.09 4.60
CA SER A 97 9.16 7.55 4.72
C SER A 97 10.54 8.19 4.53
N LYS A 98 10.59 9.29 3.75
CA LYS A 98 11.85 9.96 3.39
C LYS A 98 12.62 10.54 4.59
N LEU A 99 11.89 10.99 5.63
CA LEU A 99 12.49 11.73 6.74
C LEU A 99 13.00 10.79 7.85
N PHE A 100 12.19 9.82 8.26
CA PHE A 100 12.50 8.96 9.42
C PHE A 100 12.69 7.50 9.06
N GLY A 101 12.41 7.09 7.83
CA GLY A 101 12.54 5.71 7.38
C GLY A 101 11.49 4.75 7.98
N PHE A 102 10.33 5.26 8.43
CA PHE A 102 9.18 4.43 8.80
C PHE A 102 8.69 3.63 7.61
N VAL A 103 8.40 2.37 7.83
CA VAL A 103 7.97 1.44 6.79
C VAL A 103 6.46 1.26 6.83
N ASP A 104 5.84 1.42 5.68
CA ASP A 104 4.44 1.10 5.41
C ASP A 104 4.36 -0.11 4.48
N ASP A 105 3.42 -1.00 4.73
CA ASP A 105 3.10 -2.13 3.85
C ASP A 105 2.07 -1.72 2.81
N VAL A 106 2.31 -2.10 1.56
CA VAL A 106 1.36 -2.00 0.47
C VAL A 106 1.14 -3.37 -0.13
N GLU A 107 -0.10 -3.80 -0.13
CA GLU A 107 -0.52 -5.09 -0.64
C GLU A 107 -1.56 -4.89 -1.73
N ILE A 108 -1.41 -5.62 -2.83
CA ILE A 108 -2.32 -5.58 -3.97
C ILE A 108 -2.72 -6.99 -4.35
N ARG A 109 -4.00 -7.16 -4.61
CA ARG A 109 -4.62 -8.41 -5.06
C ARG A 109 -5.42 -8.17 -6.34
N VAL A 110 -5.24 -9.02 -7.35
CA VAL A 110 -6.06 -9.02 -8.56
C VAL A 110 -7.15 -10.08 -8.44
N ASP A 111 -8.40 -9.63 -8.40
CA ASP A 111 -9.57 -10.51 -8.44
C ASP A 111 -10.02 -10.69 -9.88
N THR A 112 -9.62 -11.79 -10.50
CA THR A 112 -9.98 -12.08 -11.89
C THR A 112 -11.45 -12.46 -12.07
N LYS A 113 -12.11 -12.93 -11.00
CA LYS A 113 -13.55 -13.30 -11.04
C LYS A 113 -14.42 -12.06 -11.06
N GLN A 114 -14.06 -11.06 -10.27
CA GLN A 114 -14.79 -9.79 -10.19
C GLN A 114 -14.23 -8.71 -11.14
N SER A 115 -13.10 -8.98 -11.80
CA SER A 115 -12.39 -8.00 -12.64
C SER A 115 -12.02 -6.74 -11.85
N LEU A 116 -11.44 -6.92 -10.67
CA LEU A 116 -11.04 -5.85 -9.77
C LEU A 116 -9.58 -5.98 -9.35
N ILE A 117 -8.92 -4.84 -9.15
CA ILE A 117 -7.67 -4.79 -8.38
C ILE A 117 -7.98 -4.16 -7.02
N HIS A 118 -7.77 -4.95 -5.98
CA HIS A 118 -7.84 -4.50 -4.61
C HIS A 118 -6.47 -4.07 -4.10
N LEU A 119 -6.45 -3.05 -3.24
CA LEU A 119 -5.24 -2.57 -2.61
C LEU A 119 -5.45 -2.29 -1.12
N ARG A 120 -4.39 -2.41 -0.37
CA ARG A 120 -4.27 -2.00 1.02
C ARG A 120 -2.95 -1.28 1.22
N SER A 121 -2.96 -0.16 1.94
CA SER A 121 -1.75 0.56 2.36
C SER A 121 -1.86 0.88 3.83
N ALA A 122 -0.90 0.45 4.64
CA ALA A 122 -0.96 0.58 6.09
C ALA A 122 0.42 0.78 6.72
N SER A 123 0.50 1.65 7.71
CA SER A 123 1.71 1.80 8.50
C SER A 123 1.88 0.65 9.48
N ARG A 124 3.10 0.11 9.57
CA ARG A 124 3.45 -0.97 10.52
C ARG A 124 3.35 -0.51 11.97
N ILE A 125 3.67 0.75 12.23
CA ILE A 125 3.68 1.34 13.57
C ILE A 125 3.02 2.72 13.57
N GLY A 126 2.73 3.19 14.78
CA GLY A 126 2.09 4.49 14.98
C GLY A 126 0.56 4.43 15.02
N TYR A 127 -0.03 5.56 15.38
CA TYR A 127 -1.49 5.73 15.41
C TYR A 127 -1.98 6.41 14.12
N SER A 128 -1.30 7.47 13.70
CA SER A 128 -1.64 8.25 12.50
C SER A 128 -0.42 8.40 11.60
N ASP A 129 -0.66 8.37 10.29
CA ASP A 129 0.31 8.59 9.22
C ASP A 129 0.15 9.94 8.51
N LEU A 130 -0.70 10.83 9.07
CA LEU A 130 -1.05 12.13 8.49
C LEU A 130 -1.59 12.03 7.04
N GLY A 131 -2.26 10.91 6.72
CA GLY A 131 -2.86 10.66 5.41
C GLY A 131 -1.90 10.13 4.35
N ALA A 132 -0.68 9.73 4.72
CA ALA A 132 0.34 9.23 3.79
C ALA A 132 -0.15 7.97 3.04
N ASN A 133 -0.79 7.02 3.74
CA ASN A 133 -1.32 5.82 3.13
C ASN A 133 -2.46 6.10 2.14
N LYS A 134 -3.36 7.03 2.48
CA LYS A 134 -4.45 7.44 1.56
C LYS A 134 -3.89 8.11 0.31
N LYS A 135 -2.92 9.00 0.46
CA LYS A 135 -2.25 9.67 -0.67
C LYS A 135 -1.57 8.65 -1.57
N ARG A 136 -0.77 7.75 -1.01
CA ARG A 136 -0.08 6.67 -1.74
C ARG A 136 -1.06 5.76 -2.49
N ALA A 137 -2.13 5.32 -1.82
CA ALA A 137 -3.16 4.49 -2.43
C ALA A 137 -3.81 5.18 -3.64
N THR A 138 -4.07 6.48 -3.55
CA THR A 138 -4.61 7.27 -4.66
C THR A 138 -3.61 7.39 -5.81
N GLU A 139 -2.35 7.69 -5.52
CA GLU A 139 -1.28 7.77 -6.52
C GLU A 139 -1.09 6.42 -7.23
N LEU A 140 -1.01 5.32 -6.47
CA LEU A 140 -0.91 3.95 -7.01
C LEU A 140 -2.08 3.63 -7.94
N LYS A 141 -3.32 3.92 -7.53
CA LYS A 141 -4.49 3.68 -8.39
C LYS A 141 -4.38 4.41 -9.72
N ASN A 142 -4.01 5.68 -9.69
CA ASN A 142 -3.88 6.50 -10.90
C ASN A 142 -2.77 5.97 -11.82
N THR A 143 -1.62 5.60 -11.24
CA THR A 143 -0.48 5.08 -12.00
C THR A 143 -0.78 3.70 -12.59
N ILE A 144 -1.43 2.81 -11.82
CA ILE A 144 -1.87 1.49 -12.31
C ILE A 144 -2.85 1.67 -13.48
N GLN A 145 -3.86 2.54 -13.32
CA GLN A 145 -4.83 2.79 -14.39
C GLN A 145 -4.14 3.33 -15.66
N HIS A 146 -3.22 4.28 -15.51
CA HIS A 146 -2.46 4.82 -16.64
C HIS A 146 -1.66 3.73 -17.38
N HIS A 147 -0.98 2.84 -16.65
CA HIS A 147 -0.26 1.72 -17.27
C HIS A 147 -1.20 0.75 -17.97
N LEU A 148 -2.35 0.41 -17.36
CA LEU A 148 -3.35 -0.45 -17.97
C LEU A 148 -3.84 0.14 -19.31
N ASP A 149 -4.19 1.41 -19.31
CA ASP A 149 -4.72 2.10 -20.49
C ASP A 149 -3.66 2.20 -21.61
N THR A 150 -2.42 2.48 -21.24
CA THR A 150 -1.29 2.52 -22.18
C THR A 150 -1.00 1.14 -22.78
N MET A 151 -1.00 0.08 -21.97
CA MET A 151 -0.69 -1.30 -22.41
C MET A 151 -1.79 -1.89 -23.31
N THR A 152 -3.03 -1.42 -23.19
CA THR A 152 -4.17 -1.91 -23.96
C THR A 152 -4.61 -0.96 -25.09
N GLY A 153 -3.94 0.20 -25.23
CA GLY A 153 -4.24 1.16 -26.30
C GLY A 153 -5.58 1.86 -26.11
N THR A 154 -6.03 2.03 -24.87
CA THR A 154 -7.30 2.68 -24.50
C THR A 154 -7.14 4.17 -24.14
N LEU A 155 -5.96 4.75 -24.40
CA LEU A 155 -5.66 6.19 -24.30
C LEU A 155 -6.00 6.92 -25.58
#